data_df4cfe3ee205ed2721b7f32ff0adbe75
#
_entry.id   df4cfe3ee205ed2721b7f32ff0adbe75
#
_cell.length_a   1.000
_cell.length_b   1.000
_cell.length_c   1.000
_cell.angle_alpha   90.00
_cell.angle_beta   90.00
_cell.angle_gamma   90.00
#
_symmetry.space_group_name_H-M   'P 1'
#
loop_
_entity.id
_entity.type
_entity.pdbx_description
1 polymer ?
#
loop_
_entity_poly.entity_id
_entity_poly.type
_entity_poly.pdbx_seq_one_letter_code
_entity_poly.pdbx_strand_id
1 'polypeptide(L)'
;MDVTKICNKCGRILPIENFRLVKGQFYNPYYLGQCKECEYKYQRRYLDDKRQIQFFDSLDILIKRQYKKIKKERILNISNTDIVPLQDDEIFVKLMDYKDAWLSNYGRAICYAKKKYILVKAEFDSYGVMKYTLRKDTYNHGKWKYKRYTLYVPQAVVNEFIVNPDKVNNIYIWHRGFDKKDCYYKNLYPLNAEQYKAVKRNFNKTGDDSEEFIIKIMNEISYKPDTWSKKSMQPIMCGVGYRGTEDNIDYSSESY
;
A
#
# COMPACT_ATOMS: atom_id res chain seq x y z
N MET A 1 -26.03 -37.98 24.70
CA MET A 1 -25.81 -37.63 23.27
C MET A 1 -24.76 -36.57 23.22
N ASP A 2 -23.63 -36.89 22.63
CA ASP A 2 -22.51 -35.93 22.52
C ASP A 2 -22.86 -34.90 21.46
N VAL A 3 -22.97 -33.65 21.86
CA VAL A 3 -23.27 -32.54 20.95
C VAL A 3 -22.01 -32.24 20.13
N THR A 4 -22.11 -32.38 18.81
CA THR A 4 -21.04 -32.07 17.88
C THR A 4 -21.34 -30.81 17.07
N LYS A 5 -20.31 -30.13 16.59
CA LYS A 5 -20.40 -28.92 15.78
C LYS A 5 -19.37 -28.96 14.66
N ILE A 6 -19.71 -28.37 13.50
CA ILE A 6 -18.80 -28.23 12.35
C ILE A 6 -17.96 -26.95 12.53
N CYS A 7 -16.66 -27.07 12.39
CA CYS A 7 -15.77 -25.91 12.37
C CYS A 7 -15.80 -25.21 11.01
N ASN A 8 -16.16 -23.92 10.99
CA ASN A 8 -16.25 -23.11 9.76
C ASN A 8 -14.90 -22.86 9.06
N LYS A 9 -13.77 -23.16 9.74
CA LYS A 9 -12.44 -22.94 9.18
C LYS A 9 -11.80 -24.20 8.62
N CYS A 10 -11.90 -25.33 9.32
CA CYS A 10 -11.28 -26.60 8.87
C CYS A 10 -12.29 -27.64 8.40
N GLY A 11 -13.59 -27.38 8.49
CA GLY A 11 -14.66 -28.31 8.07
C GLY A 11 -14.84 -29.56 8.93
N ARG A 12 -14.02 -29.78 9.98
CA ARG A 12 -14.11 -30.96 10.84
C ARG A 12 -15.34 -30.92 11.74
N ILE A 13 -15.99 -32.06 11.89
CA ILE A 13 -17.05 -32.27 12.89
C ILE A 13 -16.36 -32.63 14.20
N LEU A 14 -16.54 -31.83 15.22
CA LEU A 14 -15.85 -31.97 16.51
C LEU A 14 -16.84 -31.86 17.67
N PRO A 15 -16.57 -32.52 18.82
CA PRO A 15 -17.33 -32.30 20.03
C PRO A 15 -17.43 -30.83 20.40
N ILE A 16 -18.55 -30.40 20.98
CA ILE A 16 -18.83 -28.99 21.30
C ILE A 16 -17.79 -28.38 22.25
N GLU A 17 -17.17 -29.18 23.10
CA GLU A 17 -16.08 -28.80 24.00
C GLU A 17 -14.81 -28.31 23.29
N ASN A 18 -14.62 -28.68 22.01
CA ASN A 18 -13.53 -28.19 21.16
C ASN A 18 -13.78 -26.78 20.63
N PHE A 19 -14.87 -26.15 20.98
CA PHE A 19 -15.20 -24.78 20.65
C PHE A 19 -15.18 -23.91 21.90
N ARG A 20 -14.79 -22.66 21.77
CA ARG A 20 -14.80 -21.71 22.88
C ARG A 20 -16.23 -21.23 23.14
N LEU A 21 -16.69 -21.37 24.40
CA LEU A 21 -17.92 -20.76 24.86
C LEU A 21 -17.69 -19.27 25.12
N VAL A 22 -18.43 -18.43 24.45
CA VAL A 22 -18.44 -16.98 24.68
C VAL A 22 -19.60 -16.65 25.62
N LYS A 23 -19.26 -16.11 26.79
CA LYS A 23 -20.23 -15.61 27.76
C LYS A 23 -20.21 -14.10 27.66
N GLY A 24 -21.26 -13.49 27.13
CA GLY A 24 -21.40 -12.04 27.06
C GLY A 24 -22.25 -11.52 28.24
N GLN A 25 -22.02 -10.29 28.63
CA GLN A 25 -22.78 -9.65 29.71
C GLN A 25 -24.22 -9.34 29.29
N PHE A 26 -24.47 -9.25 27.96
CA PHE A 26 -25.76 -8.87 27.38
C PHE A 26 -26.33 -9.88 26.39
N TYR A 27 -25.69 -11.06 26.18
CA TYR A 27 -26.09 -12.05 25.20
C TYR A 27 -26.11 -13.44 25.81
N ASN A 28 -26.99 -14.29 25.31
CA ASN A 28 -26.95 -15.69 25.65
C ASN A 28 -25.60 -16.31 25.30
N PRO A 29 -25.05 -17.19 26.15
CA PRO A 29 -23.80 -17.85 25.89
C PRO A 29 -23.88 -18.67 24.58
N TYR A 30 -22.85 -18.53 23.72
CA TYR A 30 -22.77 -19.26 22.47
C TYR A 30 -21.36 -19.80 22.21
N TYR A 31 -21.28 -20.87 21.42
CA TYR A 31 -20.02 -21.43 21.01
C TYR A 31 -19.56 -20.79 19.69
N LEU A 32 -18.28 -20.41 19.61
CA LEU A 32 -17.69 -19.85 18.39
C LEU A 32 -17.87 -20.79 17.20
N GLY A 33 -17.91 -20.24 15.99
CA GLY A 33 -18.02 -21.00 14.75
C GLY A 33 -16.73 -21.73 14.36
N GLN A 34 -15.58 -21.38 14.98
CA GLN A 34 -14.29 -22.03 14.75
C GLN A 34 -13.81 -22.79 15.98
N CYS A 35 -13.17 -23.96 15.76
CA CYS A 35 -12.65 -24.76 16.86
C CYS A 35 -11.42 -24.09 17.51
N LYS A 36 -11.13 -24.47 18.76
CA LYS A 36 -9.99 -23.93 19.55
C LYS A 36 -8.66 -24.05 18.83
N GLU A 37 -8.43 -25.13 18.09
CA GLU A 37 -7.18 -25.31 17.31
C GLU A 37 -7.07 -24.26 16.19
N CYS A 38 -8.13 -24.01 15.44
CA CYS A 38 -8.15 -22.99 14.39
C CYS A 38 -8.04 -21.57 14.97
N GLU A 39 -8.68 -21.33 16.12
CA GLU A 39 -8.57 -20.07 16.85
C GLU A 39 -7.13 -19.84 17.33
N TYR A 40 -6.51 -20.86 17.93
CA TYR A 40 -5.12 -20.80 18.39
C TYR A 40 -4.13 -20.55 17.24
N LYS A 41 -4.31 -21.23 16.09
CA LYS A 41 -3.48 -20.99 14.89
C LYS A 41 -3.62 -19.55 14.40
N TYR A 42 -4.81 -18.99 14.45
CA TYR A 42 -5.06 -17.60 14.06
C TYR A 42 -4.40 -16.62 15.04
N GLN A 43 -4.59 -16.83 16.35
CA GLN A 43 -3.98 -16.00 17.39
C GLN A 43 -2.47 -16.08 17.37
N ARG A 44 -1.89 -17.27 17.12
CA ARG A 44 -0.44 -17.46 17.01
C ARG A 44 0.13 -16.70 15.83
N ARG A 45 -0.51 -16.74 14.65
CA ARG A 45 -0.11 -15.91 13.51
C ARG A 45 -0.15 -14.42 13.84
N TYR A 46 -1.21 -13.96 14.45
CA TYR A 46 -1.35 -12.57 14.88
C TYR A 46 -0.27 -12.15 15.89
N LEU A 47 0.06 -13.02 16.84
CA LEU A 47 1.13 -12.78 17.83
C LEU A 47 2.51 -12.86 17.20
N ASP A 48 2.73 -13.76 16.24
CA ASP A 48 3.99 -13.86 15.51
C ASP A 48 4.20 -12.62 14.62
N ASP A 49 3.15 -12.15 13.95
CA ASP A 49 3.18 -10.88 13.21
C ASP A 49 3.47 -9.69 14.14
N LYS A 50 2.83 -9.65 15.32
CA LYS A 50 3.09 -8.63 16.34
C LYS A 50 4.50 -8.72 16.93
N ARG A 51 5.01 -9.93 17.17
CA ARG A 51 6.39 -10.15 17.66
C ARG A 51 7.42 -9.79 16.58
N GLN A 52 7.16 -10.06 15.31
CA GLN A 52 8.00 -9.57 14.23
C GLN A 52 8.06 -8.05 14.21
N ILE A 53 6.92 -7.37 14.35
CA ILE A 53 6.87 -5.91 14.45
C ILE A 53 7.67 -5.44 15.68
N GLN A 54 7.46 -6.04 16.86
CA GLN A 54 8.22 -5.70 18.07
C GLN A 54 9.70 -6.06 17.99
N PHE A 55 10.06 -7.14 17.29
CA PHE A 55 11.46 -7.52 17.06
C PHE A 55 12.16 -6.50 16.18
N PHE A 56 11.48 -5.96 15.17
CA PHE A 56 12.00 -4.84 14.37
C PHE A 56 12.13 -3.55 15.18
N ASP A 57 11.22 -3.31 16.13
CA ASP A 57 11.27 -2.14 17.04
C ASP A 57 12.39 -2.24 18.10
N SER A 58 12.89 -3.44 18.38
CA SER A 58 13.91 -3.68 19.44
C SER A 58 15.34 -3.81 18.92
N LEU A 59 15.53 -3.83 17.60
CA LEU A 59 16.86 -3.86 17.02
C LEU A 59 17.41 -2.43 16.96
N ASP A 60 18.42 -2.16 17.77
CA ASP A 60 19.36 -1.01 17.65
C ASP A 60 20.17 -1.05 16.34
N ILE A 61 19.67 -1.75 15.34
CA ILE A 61 20.27 -1.90 14.03
C ILE A 61 19.48 -0.95 13.14
N LEU A 62 20.19 -0.02 12.51
CA LEU A 62 19.70 0.71 11.34
C LEU A 62 18.95 -0.25 10.43
N ILE A 63 17.61 -0.24 10.49
CA ILE A 63 16.79 -1.12 9.66
C ILE A 63 17.10 -0.73 8.24
N LYS A 64 17.86 -1.55 7.56
CA LYS A 64 18.12 -1.36 6.14
C LYS A 64 16.78 -1.36 5.44
N ARG A 65 16.53 -0.33 4.69
CA ARG A 65 15.34 -0.21 3.86
C ARG A 65 15.16 -1.49 3.04
N GLN A 66 13.99 -2.08 3.14
CA GLN A 66 13.68 -3.31 2.41
C GLN A 66 12.95 -2.98 1.11
N TYR A 67 13.43 -3.58 0.05
CA TYR A 67 12.77 -3.52 -1.25
C TYR A 67 12.00 -4.81 -1.52
N LYS A 68 10.85 -4.68 -2.16
CA LYS A 68 10.04 -5.84 -2.51
C LYS A 68 10.72 -6.71 -3.54
N LYS A 69 10.74 -8.01 -3.29
CA LYS A 69 11.07 -9.01 -4.31
C LYS A 69 9.89 -9.13 -5.27
N ILE A 70 10.07 -8.67 -6.50
CA ILE A 70 9.03 -8.67 -7.51
C ILE A 70 9.03 -10.01 -8.23
N LYS A 71 7.84 -10.60 -8.44
CA LYS A 71 7.69 -11.85 -9.21
C LYS A 71 8.08 -11.62 -10.67
N LYS A 72 8.88 -12.51 -11.21
CA LYS A 72 9.41 -12.42 -12.60
C LYS A 72 8.30 -12.28 -13.64
N GLU A 73 7.15 -12.94 -13.43
CA GLU A 73 6.01 -12.89 -14.35
C GLU A 73 5.36 -11.49 -14.45
N ARG A 74 5.59 -10.62 -13.47
CA ARG A 74 5.10 -9.23 -13.45
C ARG A 74 6.05 -8.26 -14.12
N ILE A 75 7.29 -8.66 -14.33
CA ILE A 75 8.30 -7.80 -14.96
C ILE A 75 8.12 -7.88 -16.46
N LEU A 76 7.97 -6.71 -17.08
CA LEU A 76 7.91 -6.62 -18.53
C LEU A 76 9.33 -6.71 -19.11
N ASN A 77 9.53 -7.68 -19.97
CA ASN A 77 10.78 -7.79 -20.73
C ASN A 77 10.69 -6.87 -21.95
N ILE A 78 11.36 -5.72 -21.87
CA ILE A 78 11.37 -4.70 -22.93
C ILE A 78 12.80 -4.53 -23.39
N SER A 79 13.00 -4.49 -24.70
CA SER A 79 14.26 -4.04 -25.27
C SER A 79 14.30 -2.51 -25.35
N ASN A 80 15.50 -1.93 -25.30
CA ASN A 80 15.70 -0.47 -25.43
C ASN A 80 15.16 0.12 -26.73
N THR A 81 14.89 -0.72 -27.74
CA THR A 81 14.38 -0.31 -29.05
C THR A 81 12.88 -0.07 -29.08
N ASP A 82 12.13 -0.59 -28.08
CA ASP A 82 10.67 -0.57 -28.11
C ASP A 82 10.08 0.72 -27.49
N ILE A 83 10.82 1.36 -26.61
CA ILE A 83 10.40 2.57 -25.87
C ILE A 83 11.61 3.50 -25.71
N VAL A 84 11.44 4.64 -25.08
CA VAL A 84 12.49 5.57 -24.66
C VAL A 84 13.63 4.82 -23.95
N PRO A 85 14.91 5.22 -24.12
CA PRO A 85 16.04 4.57 -23.46
C PRO A 85 15.78 4.26 -21.99
N LEU A 86 16.04 3.02 -21.59
CA LEU A 86 15.89 2.58 -20.21
C LEU A 86 17.06 3.14 -19.37
N GLN A 87 16.79 3.40 -18.10
CA GLN A 87 17.85 3.63 -17.12
C GLN A 87 18.52 2.28 -16.78
N ASP A 88 19.75 2.31 -16.26
CA ASP A 88 20.56 1.09 -16.06
C ASP A 88 19.88 0.00 -15.22
N ASP A 89 19.14 0.39 -14.18
CA ASP A 89 18.43 -0.53 -13.28
C ASP A 89 16.91 -0.42 -13.43
N GLU A 90 16.41 0.11 -14.55
CA GLU A 90 14.98 0.33 -14.71
C GLU A 90 14.24 -0.96 -15.06
N ILE A 91 13.22 -1.24 -14.26
CA ILE A 91 12.30 -2.35 -14.48
C ILE A 91 10.86 -1.86 -14.50
N PHE A 92 10.04 -2.41 -15.39
CA PHE A 92 8.62 -2.13 -15.47
C PHE A 92 7.82 -3.30 -14.88
N VAL A 93 6.93 -3.00 -13.95
CA VAL A 93 6.09 -3.97 -13.25
C VAL A 93 4.63 -3.77 -13.64
N LYS A 94 3.93 -4.85 -13.95
CA LYS A 94 2.51 -4.81 -14.30
C LYS A 94 1.67 -4.31 -13.12
N LEU A 95 0.88 -3.28 -13.37
CA LEU A 95 -0.13 -2.80 -12.44
C LEU A 95 -1.36 -3.69 -12.52
N MET A 96 -1.64 -4.45 -11.45
CA MET A 96 -2.68 -5.49 -11.45
C MET A 96 -4.10 -4.92 -11.61
N ASP A 97 -4.31 -3.70 -11.13
CA ASP A 97 -5.62 -3.05 -11.17
C ASP A 97 -5.90 -2.32 -12.49
N TYR A 98 -4.92 -2.19 -13.37
CA TYR A 98 -5.04 -1.41 -14.60
C TYR A 98 -4.83 -2.27 -15.83
N LYS A 99 -5.64 -2.03 -16.84
CA LYS A 99 -5.53 -2.78 -18.09
C LYS A 99 -4.28 -2.39 -18.85
N ASP A 100 -3.46 -3.41 -19.14
CA ASP A 100 -2.29 -3.29 -19.99
C ASP A 100 -1.39 -2.09 -19.64
N ALA A 101 -1.19 -1.87 -18.35
CA ALA A 101 -0.36 -0.80 -17.81
C ALA A 101 0.75 -1.34 -16.90
N TRP A 102 1.92 -0.72 -16.99
CA TRP A 102 3.11 -1.04 -16.20
C TRP A 102 3.70 0.25 -15.64
N LEU A 103 4.30 0.14 -14.47
CA LEU A 103 4.99 1.24 -13.80
C LEU A 103 6.44 0.86 -13.55
N SER A 104 7.36 1.78 -13.80
CA SER A 104 8.77 1.57 -13.52
C SER A 104 9.14 2.00 -12.10
N ASN A 105 10.28 1.48 -11.63
CA ASN A 105 10.92 1.92 -10.39
C ASN A 105 11.42 3.37 -10.43
N TYR A 106 11.40 4.02 -11.59
CA TYR A 106 11.64 5.46 -11.79
C TYR A 106 10.34 6.28 -11.85
N GLY A 107 9.18 5.64 -11.69
CA GLY A 107 7.88 6.29 -11.79
C GLY A 107 7.40 6.54 -13.21
N ARG A 108 8.09 6.03 -14.24
CA ARG A 108 7.58 6.10 -15.62
C ARG A 108 6.49 5.06 -15.82
N ALA A 109 5.43 5.43 -16.55
CA ALA A 109 4.35 4.50 -16.87
C ALA A 109 4.28 4.23 -18.37
N ILE A 110 3.97 2.99 -18.72
CA ILE A 110 3.72 2.55 -20.09
C ILE A 110 2.40 1.83 -20.17
N CYS A 111 1.75 1.95 -21.33
CA CYS A 111 0.55 1.19 -21.66
C CYS A 111 0.75 0.46 -22.98
N TYR A 112 0.14 -0.73 -23.11
CA TYR A 112 0.07 -1.44 -24.37
C TYR A 112 -1.19 -1.03 -25.13
N ALA A 113 -1.01 -0.35 -26.24
CA ALA A 113 -2.11 0.12 -27.07
C ALA A 113 -1.70 0.06 -28.56
N LYS A 114 -2.66 -0.22 -29.43
CA LYS A 114 -2.43 -0.32 -30.90
C LYS A 114 -1.27 -1.25 -31.27
N LYS A 115 -1.16 -2.39 -30.57
CA LYS A 115 -0.11 -3.41 -30.75
C LYS A 115 1.33 -2.94 -30.45
N LYS A 116 1.50 -1.87 -29.67
CA LYS A 116 2.80 -1.36 -29.22
C LYS A 116 2.75 -0.82 -27.81
N TYR A 117 3.91 -0.74 -27.18
CA TYR A 117 4.08 -0.05 -25.90
C TYR A 117 4.19 1.46 -26.12
N ILE A 118 3.50 2.23 -25.30
CA ILE A 118 3.46 3.68 -25.40
C ILE A 118 3.78 4.25 -24.01
N LEU A 119 4.75 5.16 -23.95
CA LEU A 119 5.04 5.91 -22.73
C LEU A 119 3.87 6.86 -22.43
N VAL A 120 3.33 6.76 -21.23
CA VAL A 120 2.25 7.64 -20.78
C VAL A 120 2.82 8.98 -20.40
N LYS A 121 2.21 10.05 -20.88
CA LYS A 121 2.61 11.41 -20.51
C LYS A 121 2.28 11.66 -19.03
N ALA A 122 3.28 12.11 -18.27
CA ALA A 122 3.09 12.51 -16.88
C ALA A 122 2.30 13.82 -16.79
N GLU A 123 1.40 13.87 -15.83
CA GLU A 123 0.68 15.06 -15.41
C GLU A 123 1.09 15.41 -13.97
N PHE A 124 0.89 16.64 -13.58
CA PHE A 124 1.16 17.08 -12.21
C PHE A 124 -0.10 17.70 -11.64
N ASP A 125 -0.36 17.43 -10.36
CA ASP A 125 -1.44 18.10 -9.65
C ASP A 125 -1.05 19.52 -9.22
N SER A 126 -1.97 20.23 -8.56
CA SER A 126 -1.75 21.59 -8.05
C SER A 126 -0.62 21.69 -7.01
N TYR A 127 -0.21 20.58 -6.44
CA TYR A 127 0.88 20.48 -5.45
C TYR A 127 2.22 20.02 -6.07
N GLY A 128 2.25 19.85 -7.39
CA GLY A 128 3.42 19.37 -8.12
C GLY A 128 3.67 17.87 -8.01
N VAL A 129 2.69 17.08 -7.55
CA VAL A 129 2.81 15.62 -7.44
C VAL A 129 2.52 14.98 -8.79
N MET A 130 3.41 14.08 -9.22
CA MET A 130 3.26 13.36 -10.48
C MET A 130 2.10 12.37 -10.44
N LYS A 131 1.30 12.37 -11.50
CA LYS A 131 0.17 11.46 -11.68
C LYS A 131 0.01 10.99 -13.12
N TYR A 132 -0.68 9.87 -13.30
CA TYR A 132 -1.12 9.36 -14.59
C TYR A 132 -2.62 9.14 -14.59
N THR A 133 -3.25 9.33 -15.74
CA THR A 133 -4.63 8.93 -15.98
C THR A 133 -4.63 7.60 -16.73
N LEU A 134 -4.96 6.50 -16.05
CA LEU A 134 -4.91 5.15 -16.58
C LEU A 134 -6.31 4.53 -16.67
N ARG A 135 -6.45 3.58 -17.60
CA ARG A 135 -7.70 2.84 -17.80
C ARG A 135 -7.78 1.66 -16.84
N LYS A 136 -8.92 1.54 -16.17
CA LYS A 136 -9.29 0.37 -15.37
C LYS A 136 -10.58 -0.21 -15.91
N ASP A 137 -10.58 -1.51 -16.24
CA ASP A 137 -11.80 -2.18 -16.64
C ASP A 137 -12.59 -2.58 -15.39
N THR A 138 -13.86 -2.23 -15.37
CA THR A 138 -14.78 -2.56 -14.29
C THR A 138 -15.94 -3.37 -14.83
N TYR A 139 -16.31 -4.43 -14.11
CA TYR A 139 -17.49 -5.20 -14.44
C TYR A 139 -18.66 -4.68 -13.62
N ASN A 140 -19.69 -4.17 -14.31
CA ASN A 140 -20.87 -3.64 -13.65
C ASN A 140 -22.14 -4.04 -14.42
N HIS A 141 -23.16 -4.56 -13.70
CA HIS A 141 -24.45 -5.00 -14.27
C HIS A 141 -24.31 -5.89 -15.51
N GLY A 142 -23.48 -6.93 -15.43
CA GLY A 142 -23.32 -7.91 -16.54
C GLY A 142 -22.52 -7.39 -17.75
N LYS A 143 -21.97 -6.18 -17.72
CA LYS A 143 -21.19 -5.59 -18.81
C LYS A 143 -19.83 -5.08 -18.35
N TRP A 144 -18.82 -5.28 -19.18
CA TRP A 144 -17.51 -4.68 -19.00
C TRP A 144 -17.60 -3.20 -19.43
N LYS A 145 -17.24 -2.31 -18.48
CA LYS A 145 -17.07 -0.88 -18.73
C LYS A 145 -15.64 -0.50 -18.38
N TYR A 146 -15.12 0.52 -19.02
CA TYR A 146 -13.87 1.12 -18.60
C TYR A 146 -14.10 2.47 -17.96
N LYS A 147 -13.32 2.75 -16.93
CA LYS A 147 -13.23 4.08 -16.34
C LYS A 147 -11.76 4.52 -16.35
N ARG A 148 -11.54 5.81 -16.37
CA ARG A 148 -10.23 6.41 -16.19
C ARG A 148 -10.04 6.71 -14.71
N TYR A 149 -8.89 6.34 -14.18
CA TYR A 149 -8.53 6.57 -12.79
C TYR A 149 -7.19 7.28 -12.72
N THR A 150 -7.10 8.20 -11.77
CA THR A 150 -5.84 8.88 -11.47
C THR A 150 -4.96 7.95 -10.63
N LEU A 151 -3.74 7.71 -11.10
CA LEU A 151 -2.69 7.02 -10.38
C LEU A 151 -1.65 8.03 -9.91
N TYR A 152 -1.53 8.23 -8.61
CA TYR A 152 -0.46 9.04 -8.04
C TYR A 152 0.83 8.23 -8.01
N VAL A 153 1.84 8.73 -8.71
CA VAL A 153 3.05 7.98 -9.01
C VAL A 153 3.87 7.65 -7.77
N PRO A 154 4.15 8.58 -6.83
CA PRO A 154 4.94 8.26 -5.64
C PRO A 154 4.36 7.12 -4.84
N GLN A 155 3.04 7.13 -4.64
CA GLN A 155 2.35 6.07 -3.91
C GLN A 155 2.38 4.74 -4.65
N ALA A 156 2.17 4.76 -5.96
CA ALA A 156 2.20 3.56 -6.76
C ALA A 156 3.60 2.92 -6.74
N VAL A 157 4.66 3.73 -6.84
CA VAL A 157 6.05 3.27 -6.73
C VAL A 157 6.32 2.68 -5.34
N VAL A 158 5.91 3.37 -4.26
CA VAL A 158 6.04 2.83 -2.91
C VAL A 158 5.29 1.51 -2.78
N ASN A 159 4.07 1.42 -3.27
CA ASN A 159 3.26 0.20 -3.19
C ASN A 159 3.85 -0.97 -3.95
N GLU A 160 4.50 -0.73 -5.08
CA GLU A 160 5.04 -1.79 -5.93
C GLU A 160 6.48 -2.20 -5.55
N PHE A 161 7.33 -1.26 -5.15
CA PHE A 161 8.76 -1.49 -5.02
C PHE A 161 9.30 -1.45 -3.60
N ILE A 162 8.58 -0.85 -2.64
CA ILE A 162 9.07 -0.64 -1.28
C ILE A 162 8.23 -1.45 -0.29
N VAL A 163 8.89 -2.06 0.70
CA VAL A 163 8.18 -2.66 1.83
C VAL A 163 7.72 -1.54 2.76
N ASN A 164 6.42 -1.37 2.87
CA ASN A 164 5.82 -0.47 3.85
C ASN A 164 5.23 -1.32 4.98
N PRO A 165 5.87 -1.38 6.15
CA PRO A 165 5.45 -2.25 7.25
C PRO A 165 4.10 -1.84 7.84
N ASP A 166 3.77 -0.56 7.79
CA ASP A 166 2.51 -0.01 8.29
C ASP A 166 1.84 0.87 7.23
N LYS A 167 1.09 0.23 6.34
CA LYS A 167 0.41 0.92 5.25
C LYS A 167 -0.73 1.83 5.71
N VAL A 168 -1.23 1.62 6.92
CA VAL A 168 -2.35 2.39 7.49
C VAL A 168 -1.85 3.74 8.02
N ASN A 169 -0.68 3.75 8.66
CA ASN A 169 -0.14 4.93 9.30
C ASN A 169 0.94 5.63 8.47
N ASN A 170 1.73 4.86 7.67
CA ASN A 170 2.76 5.40 6.81
C ASN A 170 2.17 5.84 5.45
N ILE A 171 1.31 6.83 5.51
CA ILE A 171 0.58 7.37 4.34
C ILE A 171 1.30 8.57 3.70
N TYR A 172 2.24 9.19 4.39
CA TYR A 172 3.03 10.30 3.87
C TYR A 172 4.26 9.76 3.14
N ILE A 173 4.57 10.36 2.01
CA ILE A 173 5.77 10.00 1.25
C ILE A 173 6.72 11.19 1.24
N TRP A 174 7.91 10.98 1.79
CA TRP A 174 9.00 11.92 1.66
C TRP A 174 9.75 11.66 0.37
N HIS A 175 9.99 12.72 -0.39
CA HIS A 175 10.87 12.71 -1.55
C HIS A 175 12.21 13.26 -1.12
N ARG A 176 13.26 12.48 -1.25
CA ARG A 176 14.63 12.91 -0.95
C ARG A 176 15.00 14.11 -1.81
N GLY A 177 15.65 15.11 -1.21
CA GLY A 177 15.92 16.38 -1.88
C GLY A 177 14.69 17.26 -2.08
N PHE A 178 13.53 16.85 -1.51
CA PHE A 178 12.25 17.56 -1.62
C PHE A 178 11.75 17.76 -3.07
N ASP A 179 12.29 17.02 -4.03
CA ASP A 179 11.83 17.06 -5.43
C ASP A 179 10.67 16.07 -5.67
N LYS A 180 9.47 16.60 -5.74
CA LYS A 180 8.24 15.80 -5.97
C LYS A 180 8.15 15.18 -7.37
N LYS A 181 9.00 15.61 -8.30
CA LYS A 181 9.07 15.04 -9.64
C LYS A 181 9.96 13.80 -9.69
N ASP A 182 10.90 13.70 -8.75
CA ASP A 182 11.72 12.52 -8.61
C ASP A 182 10.93 11.39 -7.93
N CYS A 183 10.50 10.44 -8.72
CA CYS A 183 9.77 9.26 -8.26
C CYS A 183 10.64 7.99 -8.30
N TYR A 184 11.96 8.13 -8.33
CA TYR A 184 12.85 6.98 -8.22
C TYR A 184 12.68 6.29 -6.85
N TYR A 185 12.42 4.99 -6.87
CA TYR A 185 12.01 4.26 -5.66
C TYR A 185 12.99 4.37 -4.49
N LYS A 186 14.31 4.57 -4.76
CA LYS A 186 15.31 4.79 -3.71
C LYS A 186 15.21 6.15 -3.04
N ASN A 187 14.51 7.09 -3.64
CA ASN A 187 14.33 8.45 -3.11
C ASN A 187 12.99 8.67 -2.41
N LEU A 188 12.13 7.63 -2.36
CA LEU A 188 10.80 7.70 -1.76
C LEU A 188 10.76 6.98 -0.42
N TYR A 189 10.28 7.63 0.63
CA TYR A 189 10.20 7.09 1.99
C TYR A 189 8.76 7.18 2.51
N PRO A 190 8.07 6.02 2.71
CA PRO A 190 6.76 6.01 3.36
C PRO A 190 6.92 6.26 4.86
N LEU A 191 6.32 7.32 5.37
CA LEU A 191 6.46 7.81 6.74
C LEU A 191 5.08 8.00 7.38
N ASN A 192 5.02 7.87 8.69
CA ASN A 192 3.87 8.34 9.45
C ASN A 192 3.92 9.89 9.64
N ALA A 193 2.85 10.46 10.17
CA ALA A 193 2.72 11.91 10.32
C ALA A 193 3.84 12.53 11.17
N GLU A 194 4.24 11.89 12.26
CA GLU A 194 5.27 12.38 13.17
C GLU A 194 6.67 12.29 12.55
N GLN A 195 6.96 11.16 11.91
CA GLN A 195 8.21 10.97 11.15
C GLN A 195 8.34 12.01 10.03
N TYR A 196 7.26 12.21 9.26
CA TYR A 196 7.23 13.20 8.17
C TYR A 196 7.50 14.62 8.69
N LYS A 197 6.85 15.02 9.79
CA LYS A 197 7.09 16.31 10.44
C LYS A 197 8.53 16.46 10.94
N ALA A 198 9.11 15.39 11.49
CA ALA A 198 10.48 15.40 12.01
C ALA A 198 11.49 15.56 10.86
N VAL A 199 11.36 14.77 9.78
CA VAL A 199 12.21 14.87 8.60
C VAL A 199 12.09 16.25 7.95
N LYS A 200 10.87 16.75 7.74
CA LYS A 200 10.64 18.07 7.17
C LYS A 200 11.24 19.20 8.02
N ARG A 201 11.11 19.11 9.34
CA ARG A 201 11.67 20.11 10.26
C ARG A 201 13.19 20.13 10.22
N ASN A 202 13.81 18.96 10.14
CA ASN A 202 15.26 18.86 10.00
C ASN A 202 15.72 19.43 8.65
N PHE A 203 15.11 18.98 7.58
CA PHE A 203 15.42 19.46 6.23
C PHE A 203 15.33 20.99 6.11
N ASN A 204 14.28 21.60 6.69
CA ASN A 204 14.12 23.05 6.69
C ASN A 204 15.21 23.80 7.48
N LYS A 205 15.85 23.13 8.48
CA LYS A 205 16.89 23.74 9.30
C LYS A 205 18.30 23.55 8.73
N THR A 206 18.58 22.36 8.23
CA THR A 206 19.94 21.91 7.88
C THR A 206 20.11 21.60 6.41
N GLY A 207 19.03 21.43 5.66
CA GLY A 207 19.05 20.89 4.30
C GLY A 207 19.35 19.38 4.24
N ASP A 208 19.49 18.71 5.40
CA ASP A 208 19.83 17.29 5.46
C ASP A 208 18.58 16.42 5.47
N ASP A 209 18.48 15.56 4.47
CA ASP A 209 17.55 14.44 4.37
C ASP A 209 18.28 13.17 3.86
N SER A 210 19.51 12.98 4.37
CA SER A 210 20.28 11.78 4.08
C SER A 210 19.48 10.50 4.42
N GLU A 211 19.78 9.43 3.71
CA GLU A 211 19.10 8.15 3.93
C GLU A 211 19.26 7.67 5.37
N GLU A 212 20.45 7.82 5.93
CA GLU A 212 20.79 7.47 7.30
C GLU A 212 19.94 8.24 8.30
N PHE A 213 19.75 9.54 8.07
CA PHE A 213 18.92 10.38 8.93
C PHE A 213 17.46 9.96 8.86
N ILE A 214 16.92 9.74 7.65
CA ILE A 214 15.51 9.34 7.51
C ILE A 214 15.28 7.97 8.16
N ILE A 215 16.15 7.00 7.95
CA ILE A 215 16.07 5.67 8.57
C ILE A 215 16.15 5.77 10.09
N LYS A 216 17.03 6.62 10.62
CA LYS A 216 17.11 6.88 12.06
C LYS A 216 15.78 7.38 12.62
N ILE A 217 15.15 8.37 11.96
CA ILE A 217 13.83 8.87 12.36
C ILE A 217 12.75 7.79 12.27
N MET A 218 12.77 6.95 11.23
CA MET A 218 11.83 5.84 11.10
C MET A 218 11.94 4.84 12.25
N ASN A 219 13.13 4.64 12.80
CA ASN A 219 13.38 3.73 13.92
C ASN A 219 13.07 4.37 15.28
N GLU A 220 13.40 5.64 15.47
CA GLU A 220 13.23 6.34 16.75
C GLU A 220 11.78 6.74 17.01
N ILE A 221 11.05 7.13 15.97
CA ILE A 221 9.66 7.56 16.06
C ILE A 221 8.76 6.41 15.61
N SER A 222 8.56 5.42 16.49
CA SER A 222 7.52 4.43 16.28
C SER A 222 6.14 5.08 16.38
N TYR A 223 5.21 4.66 15.54
CA TYR A 223 3.82 5.07 15.67
C TYR A 223 3.28 4.60 17.01
N LYS A 224 2.95 5.55 17.88
CA LYS A 224 2.12 5.28 19.05
C LYS A 224 0.67 5.47 18.61
N PRO A 225 -0.15 4.40 18.56
CA PRO A 225 -1.57 4.59 18.31
C PRO A 225 -2.10 5.51 19.41
N ASP A 226 -2.53 6.71 19.04
CA ASP A 226 -3.28 7.56 19.95
C ASP A 226 -4.44 6.74 20.46
N THR A 227 -4.58 6.71 21.78
CA THR A 227 -5.74 6.13 22.45
C THR A 227 -6.97 6.69 21.75
N TRP A 228 -7.68 5.85 21.07
CA TRP A 228 -8.81 6.10 20.20
C TRP A 228 -9.68 7.29 20.67
N SER A 229 -9.42 8.48 20.24
CA SER A 229 -10.41 9.54 20.28
C SER A 229 -11.28 9.38 19.03
N LYS A 230 -12.57 9.20 19.22
CA LYS A 230 -13.58 9.10 18.13
C LYS A 230 -13.57 10.31 17.17
N LYS A 231 -12.73 11.32 17.40
CA LYS A 231 -12.53 12.49 16.55
C LYS A 231 -11.48 12.31 15.43
N SER A 232 -10.67 11.24 15.45
CA SER A 232 -9.61 11.07 14.44
C SER A 232 -10.01 10.28 13.21
N MET A 233 -11.30 9.93 13.04
CA MET A 233 -11.78 9.28 11.82
C MET A 233 -12.02 10.23 10.66
N GLN A 234 -11.80 11.51 10.79
CA GLN A 234 -11.73 12.39 9.64
C GLN A 234 -10.32 12.36 9.06
N PRO A 235 -10.14 11.97 7.80
CA PRO A 235 -8.84 12.08 7.15
C PRO A 235 -8.44 13.54 7.19
N ILE A 236 -7.36 13.84 7.94
CA ILE A 236 -6.80 15.18 8.00
C ILE A 236 -6.23 15.46 6.61
N MET A 237 -6.99 16.24 5.87
CA MET A 237 -6.64 16.76 4.57
C MET A 237 -5.54 17.80 4.72
N CYS A 238 -4.31 17.38 4.87
CA CYS A 238 -3.15 18.25 4.80
C CYS A 238 -2.20 17.72 3.75
N GLY A 239 -2.28 18.30 2.57
CA GLY A 239 -1.26 18.30 1.54
C GLY A 239 -0.62 16.95 1.22
N VAL A 240 -1.26 16.18 0.35
CA VAL A 240 -0.95 14.81 -0.10
C VAL A 240 -1.67 13.74 0.73
N GLY A 241 -2.89 14.02 1.15
CA GLY A 241 -3.83 13.00 1.62
C GLY A 241 -4.35 12.21 0.44
N TYR A 242 -4.17 10.91 0.47
CA TYR A 242 -4.78 9.99 -0.46
C TYR A 242 -6.29 10.09 -0.34
N ARG A 243 -6.92 10.73 -1.28
CA ARG A 243 -8.29 10.39 -1.65
C ARG A 243 -8.19 9.43 -2.82
N GLY A 244 -8.51 8.17 -2.58
CA GLY A 244 -9.22 7.44 -3.60
C GLY A 244 -10.59 8.10 -3.74
N THR A 245 -10.62 9.30 -4.29
CA THR A 245 -11.88 9.86 -4.75
C THR A 245 -12.27 9.04 -5.95
N GLU A 246 -13.29 8.21 -5.76
CA GLU A 246 -14.19 7.91 -6.84
C GLU A 246 -14.78 9.24 -7.28
N ASP A 247 -14.04 10.00 -8.09
CA ASP A 247 -14.61 11.08 -8.87
C ASP A 247 -15.51 10.40 -9.87
N ASN A 248 -16.78 10.25 -9.48
CA ASN A 248 -17.90 10.00 -10.38
C ASN A 248 -18.04 11.21 -11.29
N ILE A 249 -17.12 11.37 -12.22
CA ILE A 249 -17.34 12.24 -13.36
C ILE A 249 -18.14 11.41 -14.35
N ASP A 250 -19.43 11.60 -14.28
CA ASP A 250 -20.40 11.07 -15.21
C ASP A 250 -20.27 11.85 -16.53
N TYR A 251 -19.43 11.34 -17.44
CA TYR A 251 -19.39 11.80 -18.83
C TYR A 251 -20.39 10.99 -19.66
N SER A 252 -21.67 11.06 -19.30
CA SER A 252 -22.75 10.73 -20.20
C SER A 252 -23.29 12.04 -20.80
N SER A 253 -22.62 12.59 -21.76
CA SER A 253 -23.15 13.43 -22.83
C SER A 253 -22.02 14.26 -23.41
N GLU A 254 -21.54 13.81 -24.57
CA GLU A 254 -21.42 14.67 -25.74
C GLU A 254 -20.99 13.81 -26.92
N SER A 255 -22.00 13.58 -27.74
CA SER A 255 -21.88 13.25 -29.17
C SER A 255 -21.15 14.39 -29.88
N TYR A 256 -20.00 14.07 -30.50
CA TYR A 256 -19.62 14.51 -31.85
C TYR A 256 -18.46 13.64 -32.35
#